data_93affe439bc9f3c5667678a60213db8c
#
_entry.id   93affe439bc9f3c5667678a60213db8c
#
_cell.length_a   1.000
_cell.length_b   1.000
_cell.length_c   1.000
_cell.angle_alpha   90.00
_cell.angle_beta   90.00
_cell.angle_gamma   90.00
#
_symmetry.space_group_name_H-M   'P 1'
#
loop_
_entity.id
_entity.type
_entity.pdbx_description
1 polymer ?
#
loop_
_entity_poly.entity_id
_entity_poly.type
_entity_poly.pdbx_seq_one_letter_code
_entity_poly.pdbx_strand_id
1 'polypeptide(L)'
;MFRIESLVVGPFQSNCHIVACGETGEAVIFDAGDEAPRILAAVEEMGVTVKAVVNTHAHLDHVAGLAGVVDALGVPVFMHRADEPVYQAVGPQAQMFGLPVPRTVPIQRWLEEGDTVNIGNLRGEVMLMPGHTPGHIIVLFVGETPPRVVVGDVLFQGSIGRTDLPGGDHETMMRTLERFLPMADDTVVHCGHGPDTTIGEEKRWNPFLAPIARRG
;
A
#
# COMPACT_ATOMS: atom_id res chain seq x y z
N MET A 1 9.59 9.45 15.51
CA MET A 1 8.87 10.42 14.62
C MET A 1 8.69 9.78 13.26
N PHE A 2 7.44 9.71 12.78
CA PHE A 2 7.08 9.21 11.45
C PHE A 2 7.45 10.22 10.35
N ARG A 3 8.18 9.78 9.33
CA ARG A 3 8.49 10.55 8.13
C ARG A 3 7.96 9.78 6.93
N ILE A 4 7.43 10.46 5.95
CA ILE A 4 6.96 9.86 4.70
C ILE A 4 7.32 10.75 3.52
N GLU A 5 7.76 10.13 2.43
CA GLU A 5 7.86 10.71 1.09
C GLU A 5 6.97 9.89 0.17
N SER A 6 6.13 10.55 -0.60
CA SER A 6 5.18 9.92 -1.52
C SER A 6 5.49 10.34 -2.95
N LEU A 7 5.77 9.37 -3.80
CA LEU A 7 6.10 9.56 -5.21
C LEU A 7 4.98 9.03 -6.08
N VAL A 8 4.44 9.86 -6.95
CA VAL A 8 3.53 9.38 -8.01
C VAL A 8 4.38 8.78 -9.12
N VAL A 9 4.17 7.49 -9.43
CA VAL A 9 5.00 6.73 -10.37
C VAL A 9 4.17 6.05 -11.46
N GLY A 10 4.80 5.84 -12.61
CA GLY A 10 4.27 5.09 -13.73
C GLY A 10 3.04 5.69 -14.42
N PRO A 11 2.56 5.02 -15.47
CA PRO A 11 1.45 5.51 -16.30
C PRO A 11 0.10 5.47 -15.58
N PHE A 12 -0.05 4.65 -14.54
CA PHE A 12 -1.27 4.58 -13.72
C PHE A 12 -1.28 5.57 -12.57
N GLN A 13 -0.17 6.32 -12.36
CA GLN A 13 -0.03 7.33 -11.32
C GLN A 13 -0.27 6.75 -9.91
N SER A 14 0.28 5.57 -9.64
CA SER A 14 0.25 4.96 -8.32
C SER A 14 1.20 5.69 -7.36
N ASN A 15 0.87 5.69 -6.09
CA ASN A 15 1.71 6.27 -5.05
C ASN A 15 2.66 5.21 -4.49
N CYS A 16 3.96 5.44 -4.63
CA CYS A 16 4.99 4.74 -3.89
C CYS A 16 5.31 5.54 -2.63
N HIS A 17 5.18 4.94 -1.45
CA HIS A 17 5.45 5.62 -0.19
C HIS A 17 6.75 5.10 0.45
N ILE A 18 7.68 6.02 0.76
CA ILE A 18 8.88 5.72 1.55
C ILE A 18 8.59 6.18 2.99
N VAL A 19 8.29 5.23 3.87
CA VAL A 19 8.02 5.50 5.29
C VAL A 19 9.29 5.27 6.10
N ALA A 20 9.69 6.24 6.90
CA ALA A 20 10.93 6.19 7.68
C ALA A 20 10.72 6.59 9.15
N CYS A 21 11.49 5.96 10.02
CA CYS A 21 11.67 6.38 11.40
C CYS A 21 12.70 7.51 11.47
N GLY A 22 12.26 8.71 11.82
CA GLY A 22 13.13 9.89 11.92
C GLY A 22 14.19 9.81 13.03
N GLU A 23 14.08 8.84 13.95
CA GLU A 23 15.04 8.64 15.02
C GLU A 23 16.17 7.67 14.63
N THR A 24 15.83 6.61 13.89
CA THR A 24 16.80 5.57 13.51
C THR A 24 17.30 5.71 12.07
N GLY A 25 16.57 6.44 11.22
CA GLY A 25 16.84 6.51 9.80
C GLY A 25 16.49 5.24 9.03
N GLU A 26 15.90 4.24 9.68
CA GLU A 26 15.38 3.04 8.99
C GLU A 26 14.10 3.34 8.25
N ALA A 27 13.91 2.72 7.09
CA ALA A 27 12.76 2.94 6.22
C ALA A 27 12.23 1.64 5.61
N VAL A 28 10.98 1.69 5.15
CA VAL A 28 10.32 0.69 4.31
C VAL A 28 9.70 1.42 3.12
N ILE A 29 9.82 0.82 1.93
CA ILE A 29 9.13 1.29 0.74
C ILE A 29 7.83 0.51 0.62
N PHE A 30 6.71 1.21 0.46
CA PHE A 30 5.41 0.62 0.13
C PHE A 30 5.15 0.83 -1.36
N ASP A 31 4.80 -0.24 -2.05
CA ASP A 31 4.34 -0.26 -3.44
C ASP A 31 5.33 0.41 -4.42
N ALA A 32 6.44 -0.28 -4.69
CA ALA A 32 7.41 0.13 -5.70
C ALA A 32 6.84 -0.08 -7.12
N GLY A 33 5.86 0.77 -7.48
CA GLY A 33 5.00 0.57 -8.63
C GLY A 33 5.68 0.71 -9.99
N ASP A 34 6.59 1.66 -10.13
CA ASP A 34 7.33 1.92 -11.37
C ASP A 34 8.54 2.83 -11.07
N GLU A 35 9.27 3.25 -12.12
CA GLU A 35 10.32 4.28 -12.06
C GLU A 35 11.34 4.08 -10.92
N ALA A 36 11.83 2.84 -10.73
CA ALA A 36 12.78 2.48 -9.67
C ALA A 36 13.93 3.52 -9.49
N PRO A 37 14.52 4.11 -10.55
CA PRO A 37 15.55 5.16 -10.39
C PRO A 37 15.06 6.39 -9.61
N ARG A 38 13.80 6.82 -9.77
CA ARG A 38 13.23 7.93 -9.01
C ARG A 38 13.02 7.57 -7.54
N ILE A 39 12.56 6.35 -7.28
CA ILE A 39 12.39 5.84 -5.91
C ILE A 39 13.75 5.81 -5.20
N LEU A 40 14.78 5.30 -5.87
CA LEU A 40 16.15 5.23 -5.33
C LEU A 40 16.74 6.62 -5.05
N ALA A 41 16.51 7.59 -5.95
CA ALA A 41 16.93 8.97 -5.73
C ALA A 41 16.26 9.59 -4.50
N ALA A 42 14.96 9.36 -4.31
CA ALA A 42 14.24 9.84 -3.13
C ALA A 42 14.75 9.18 -1.83
N VAL A 43 15.08 7.88 -1.85
CA VAL A 43 15.73 7.19 -0.72
C VAL A 43 17.06 7.86 -0.35
N GLU A 44 17.88 8.21 -1.34
CA GLU A 44 19.15 8.91 -1.15
C GLU A 44 18.94 10.31 -0.58
N GLU A 45 18.01 11.10 -1.15
CA GLU A 45 17.67 12.45 -0.66
C GLU A 45 17.13 12.44 0.76
N MET A 46 16.33 11.45 1.13
CA MET A 46 15.85 11.28 2.50
C MET A 46 16.96 10.89 3.48
N GLY A 47 18.08 10.36 3.00
CA GLY A 47 19.20 9.88 3.81
C GLY A 47 18.83 8.72 4.72
N VAL A 48 18.01 7.78 4.22
CA VAL A 48 17.46 6.66 5.00
C VAL A 48 18.01 5.31 4.56
N THR A 49 17.93 4.32 5.45
CA THR A 49 18.31 2.94 5.16
C THR A 49 17.06 2.07 5.01
N VAL A 50 16.76 1.67 3.78
CA VAL A 50 15.62 0.79 3.49
C VAL A 50 15.89 -0.61 4.03
N LYS A 51 14.91 -1.19 4.72
CA LYS A 51 14.97 -2.54 5.32
C LYS A 51 14.15 -3.58 4.58
N ALA A 52 13.11 -3.14 3.89
CA ALA A 52 12.22 -4.00 3.10
C ALA A 52 11.42 -3.19 2.08
N VAL A 53 10.86 -3.87 1.11
CA VAL A 53 9.72 -3.38 0.33
C VAL A 53 8.49 -4.17 0.79
N VAL A 54 7.40 -3.46 1.07
CA VAL A 54 6.09 -4.05 1.43
C VAL A 54 5.12 -3.70 0.32
N ASN A 55 4.50 -4.71 -0.27
CA ASN A 55 3.42 -4.48 -1.22
C ASN A 55 2.07 -4.63 -0.52
N THR A 56 1.23 -3.59 -0.64
CA THR A 56 -0.15 -3.62 -0.13
C THR A 56 -0.97 -4.65 -0.88
N HIS A 57 -0.73 -4.76 -2.19
CA HIS A 57 -1.31 -5.76 -3.08
C HIS A 57 -0.44 -5.94 -4.34
N ALA A 58 -0.85 -6.83 -5.24
CA ALA A 58 0.00 -7.30 -6.34
C ALA A 58 -0.43 -6.84 -7.74
N HIS A 59 -1.20 -5.78 -7.90
CA HIS A 59 -1.46 -5.25 -9.22
C HIS A 59 -0.18 -4.66 -9.85
N LEU A 60 -0.14 -4.67 -11.18
CA LEU A 60 1.01 -4.30 -11.99
C LEU A 60 1.63 -2.96 -11.56
N ASP A 61 0.80 -1.97 -11.35
CA ASP A 61 1.19 -0.59 -11.03
C ASP A 61 1.68 -0.39 -9.59
N HIS A 62 1.62 -1.43 -8.76
CA HIS A 62 2.21 -1.46 -7.42
C HIS A 62 3.49 -2.30 -7.34
N VAL A 63 3.82 -3.06 -8.39
CA VAL A 63 4.95 -4.00 -8.35
C VAL A 63 5.92 -3.89 -9.54
N ALA A 64 5.62 -3.11 -10.57
CA ALA A 64 6.43 -3.11 -11.80
C ALA A 64 7.86 -2.57 -11.59
N GLY A 65 8.08 -1.65 -10.65
CA GLY A 65 9.39 -1.14 -10.27
C GLY A 65 10.16 -1.99 -9.26
N LEU A 66 9.51 -3.01 -8.69
CA LEU A 66 10.01 -3.81 -7.56
C LEU A 66 11.38 -4.43 -7.84
N ALA A 67 11.57 -5.01 -9.02
CA ALA A 67 12.83 -5.65 -9.40
C ALA A 67 14.01 -4.67 -9.40
N GLY A 68 13.81 -3.46 -9.93
CA GLY A 68 14.86 -2.43 -9.96
C GLY A 68 15.25 -1.95 -8.57
N VAL A 69 14.28 -1.79 -7.67
CA VAL A 69 14.53 -1.41 -6.28
C VAL A 69 15.27 -2.52 -5.52
N VAL A 70 14.82 -3.77 -5.67
CA VAL A 70 15.45 -4.93 -5.00
C VAL A 70 16.88 -5.16 -5.48
N ASP A 71 17.13 -5.05 -6.79
CA ASP A 71 18.48 -5.21 -7.35
C ASP A 71 19.46 -4.15 -6.81
N ALA A 72 18.99 -2.93 -6.63
CA ALA A 72 19.83 -1.83 -6.15
C ALA A 72 20.08 -1.89 -4.64
N LEU A 73 19.08 -2.26 -3.85
CA LEU A 73 19.13 -2.17 -2.38
C LEU A 73 19.42 -3.51 -1.69
N GLY A 74 19.20 -4.64 -2.35
CA GLY A 74 19.38 -5.97 -1.77
C GLY A 74 18.43 -6.29 -0.62
N VAL A 75 17.24 -5.68 -0.60
CA VAL A 75 16.27 -5.79 0.50
C VAL A 75 15.19 -6.84 0.22
N PRO A 76 14.61 -7.45 1.26
CA PRO A 76 13.53 -8.41 1.12
C PRO A 76 12.21 -7.74 0.72
N VAL A 77 11.34 -8.54 0.07
CA VAL A 77 9.98 -8.15 -0.33
C VAL A 77 8.97 -8.91 0.52
N PHE A 78 7.99 -8.16 1.03
CA PHE A 78 6.88 -8.67 1.83
C PHE A 78 5.54 -8.41 1.15
N MET A 79 4.64 -9.37 1.23
CA MET A 79 3.31 -9.32 0.61
C MET A 79 2.39 -10.32 1.32
N HIS A 80 1.08 -10.22 1.17
CA HIS A 80 0.17 -11.25 1.66
C HIS A 80 0.06 -12.41 0.67
N ARG A 81 0.03 -13.67 1.19
CA ARG A 81 0.06 -14.88 0.35
C ARG A 81 -1.15 -15.02 -0.59
N ALA A 82 -2.31 -14.53 -0.20
CA ALA A 82 -3.49 -14.62 -1.07
C ALA A 82 -3.38 -13.81 -2.37
N ASP A 83 -2.41 -12.88 -2.44
CA ASP A 83 -2.12 -12.12 -3.66
C ASP A 83 -1.05 -12.78 -4.57
N GLU A 84 -0.50 -13.92 -4.18
CA GLU A 84 0.45 -14.66 -5.02
C GLU A 84 -0.08 -14.93 -6.45
N PRO A 85 -1.35 -15.36 -6.66
CA PRO A 85 -1.88 -15.53 -8.00
C PRO A 85 -1.96 -14.22 -8.81
N VAL A 86 -2.27 -13.09 -8.16
CA VAL A 86 -2.30 -11.75 -8.79
C VAL A 86 -0.89 -11.35 -9.21
N TYR A 87 0.10 -11.59 -8.34
CA TYR A 87 1.52 -11.34 -8.61
C TYR A 87 2.05 -12.18 -9.78
N GLN A 88 1.68 -13.45 -9.85
CA GLN A 88 2.06 -14.34 -10.95
C GLN A 88 1.41 -13.90 -12.29
N ALA A 89 0.27 -13.21 -12.24
CA ALA A 89 -0.44 -12.70 -13.41
C ALA A 89 0.04 -11.30 -13.87
N VAL A 90 1.09 -10.72 -13.28
CA VAL A 90 1.62 -9.40 -13.65
C VAL A 90 2.04 -9.32 -15.12
N GLY A 91 2.62 -10.41 -15.68
CA GLY A 91 2.96 -10.46 -17.10
C GLY A 91 1.73 -10.31 -18.02
N PRO A 92 0.69 -11.14 -17.87
CA PRO A 92 -0.59 -10.95 -18.56
C PRO A 92 -1.23 -9.58 -18.33
N GLN A 93 -1.18 -9.02 -17.12
CA GLN A 93 -1.66 -7.66 -16.84
C GLN A 93 -0.91 -6.62 -17.69
N ALA A 94 0.41 -6.66 -17.72
CA ALA A 94 1.22 -5.76 -18.53
C ALA A 94 0.87 -5.83 -20.01
N GLN A 95 0.72 -7.05 -20.55
CA GLN A 95 0.33 -7.27 -21.94
C GLN A 95 -1.06 -6.69 -22.26
N MET A 96 -2.04 -6.81 -21.35
CA MET A 96 -3.39 -6.26 -21.50
C MET A 96 -3.36 -4.74 -21.68
N PHE A 97 -2.45 -4.04 -21.00
CA PHE A 97 -2.28 -2.60 -21.08
C PHE A 97 -1.25 -2.15 -22.12
N GLY A 98 -0.64 -3.08 -22.87
CA GLY A 98 0.40 -2.75 -23.86
C GLY A 98 1.69 -2.24 -23.22
N LEU A 99 1.97 -2.62 -21.97
CA LEU A 99 3.14 -2.21 -21.21
C LEU A 99 4.23 -3.29 -21.26
N PRO A 100 5.50 -2.90 -21.03
CA PRO A 100 6.58 -3.88 -20.85
C PRO A 100 6.27 -4.84 -19.70
N VAL A 101 6.55 -6.12 -19.89
CA VAL A 101 6.39 -7.13 -18.83
C VAL A 101 7.49 -6.94 -17.80
N PRO A 102 7.17 -6.59 -16.56
CA PRO A 102 8.19 -6.43 -15.53
C PRO A 102 8.74 -7.79 -15.10
N ARG A 103 9.98 -7.78 -14.65
CA ARG A 103 10.58 -8.94 -14.01
C ARG A 103 10.03 -9.08 -12.58
N THR A 104 9.52 -10.24 -12.24
CA THR A 104 9.14 -10.56 -10.86
C THR A 104 10.37 -10.94 -10.03
N VAL A 105 10.27 -10.73 -8.72
CA VAL A 105 11.28 -11.12 -7.73
C VAL A 105 10.66 -12.07 -6.71
N PRO A 106 11.46 -12.92 -6.04
CA PRO A 106 10.94 -13.77 -4.98
C PRO A 106 10.35 -12.93 -3.83
N ILE A 107 9.26 -13.41 -3.23
CA ILE A 107 8.70 -12.86 -2.00
C ILE A 107 9.37 -13.59 -0.83
N GLN A 108 10.10 -12.85 0.02
CA GLN A 108 10.86 -13.46 1.12
C GLN A 108 10.02 -13.63 2.38
N ARG A 109 8.98 -12.83 2.56
CA ARG A 109 8.07 -12.96 3.70
C ARG A 109 6.62 -12.77 3.28
N TRP A 110 5.79 -13.71 3.66
CA TRP A 110 4.35 -13.59 3.56
C TRP A 110 3.81 -13.00 4.86
N LEU A 111 3.11 -11.88 4.71
CA LEU A 111 2.47 -11.18 5.83
C LEU A 111 1.04 -11.72 6.01
N GLU A 112 0.59 -11.77 7.25
CA GLU A 112 -0.75 -12.17 7.63
C GLU A 112 -1.41 -11.13 8.53
N GLU A 113 -2.71 -11.23 8.74
CA GLU A 113 -3.47 -10.41 9.70
C GLU A 113 -2.82 -10.43 11.09
N GLY A 114 -2.57 -9.26 11.67
CA GLY A 114 -1.95 -9.12 12.98
C GLY A 114 -0.41 -9.17 13.00
N ASP A 115 0.23 -9.44 11.85
CA ASP A 115 1.67 -9.28 11.71
C ASP A 115 2.09 -7.84 11.93
N THR A 116 3.38 -7.62 12.14
CA THR A 116 3.95 -6.26 12.26
C THR A 116 5.02 -6.00 11.22
N VAL A 117 4.96 -4.78 10.67
CA VAL A 117 6.02 -4.14 9.89
C VAL A 117 6.70 -3.13 10.79
N ASN A 118 7.92 -3.44 11.24
CA ASN A 118 8.70 -2.55 12.09
C ASN A 118 9.63 -1.69 11.24
N ILE A 119 9.66 -0.38 11.53
CA ILE A 119 10.53 0.61 10.85
C ILE A 119 11.26 1.39 11.94
N GLY A 120 12.41 0.89 12.37
CA GLY A 120 13.05 1.40 13.56
C GLY A 120 12.14 1.30 14.79
N ASN A 121 11.80 2.45 15.39
CA ASN A 121 10.90 2.52 16.54
C ASN A 121 9.40 2.59 16.15
N LEU A 122 9.08 2.69 14.86
CA LEU A 122 7.70 2.68 14.38
C LEU A 122 7.20 1.23 14.30
N ARG A 123 5.99 1.00 14.76
CA ARG A 123 5.31 -0.29 14.67
C ARG A 123 4.05 -0.15 13.82
N GLY A 124 4.07 -0.74 12.64
CA GLY A 124 2.91 -0.85 11.76
C GLY A 124 2.22 -2.20 11.95
N GLU A 125 0.93 -2.19 12.23
CA GLU A 125 0.09 -3.39 12.33
C GLU A 125 -0.50 -3.72 10.97
N VAL A 126 -0.36 -4.96 10.53
CA VAL A 126 -0.88 -5.46 9.26
C VAL A 126 -2.34 -5.87 9.45
N MET A 127 -3.20 -5.35 8.59
CA MET A 127 -4.61 -5.75 8.53
C MET A 127 -4.93 -6.26 7.12
N LEU A 128 -5.54 -7.45 7.02
CA LEU A 128 -6.00 -8.01 5.75
C LEU A 128 -7.31 -7.33 5.33
N MET A 129 -7.33 -6.67 4.21
CA MET A 129 -8.43 -5.82 3.71
C MET A 129 -8.84 -6.24 2.29
N PRO A 130 -9.39 -7.45 2.09
CA PRO A 130 -9.70 -7.98 0.77
C PRO A 130 -10.87 -7.27 0.10
N GLY A 131 -10.95 -7.41 -1.23
CA GLY A 131 -12.04 -6.88 -2.05
C GLY A 131 -11.56 -6.23 -3.33
N HIS A 132 -10.49 -5.45 -3.29
CA HIS A 132 -9.77 -5.00 -4.47
C HIS A 132 -8.92 -6.15 -5.05
N THR A 133 -8.14 -6.79 -4.19
CA THR A 133 -7.51 -8.11 -4.42
C THR A 133 -7.76 -9.03 -3.21
N PRO A 134 -7.55 -10.34 -3.36
CA PRO A 134 -7.78 -11.28 -2.25
C PRO A 134 -6.84 -11.10 -1.07
N GLY A 135 -5.59 -10.68 -1.33
CA GLY A 135 -4.54 -10.52 -0.35
C GLY A 135 -4.19 -9.06 -0.05
N HIS A 136 -5.09 -8.14 -0.36
CA HIS A 136 -4.84 -6.72 -0.07
C HIS A 136 -4.67 -6.49 1.42
N ILE A 137 -3.57 -5.85 1.83
CA ILE A 137 -3.28 -5.46 3.22
C ILE A 137 -3.16 -3.94 3.34
N ILE A 138 -3.43 -3.46 4.55
CA ILE A 138 -3.07 -2.12 4.98
C ILE A 138 -2.08 -2.21 6.14
N VAL A 139 -1.33 -1.13 6.40
CA VAL A 139 -0.41 -1.07 7.55
C VAL A 139 -0.73 0.16 8.38
N LEU A 140 -1.20 -0.07 9.62
CA LEU A 140 -1.68 0.95 10.55
C LEU A 140 -0.63 1.25 11.63
N PHE A 141 -0.21 2.51 11.73
CA PHE A 141 0.75 3.04 12.70
C PHE A 141 0.01 3.80 13.81
N VAL A 142 -0.49 3.07 14.82
CA VAL A 142 -1.30 3.63 15.92
C VAL A 142 -0.48 4.42 16.97
N GLY A 143 0.83 4.21 17.02
CA GLY A 143 1.71 4.90 17.97
C GLY A 143 2.04 6.35 17.59
N GLU A 144 1.60 6.80 16.43
CA GLU A 144 1.82 8.16 15.93
C GLU A 144 0.65 9.08 16.29
N THR A 145 0.91 10.38 16.34
CA THR A 145 -0.10 11.40 16.62
C THR A 145 -0.05 12.47 15.52
N PRO A 146 -1.05 12.57 14.64
CA PRO A 146 -2.19 11.64 14.51
C PRO A 146 -1.75 10.22 14.05
N PRO A 147 -2.60 9.18 14.26
CA PRO A 147 -2.36 7.85 13.69
C PRO A 147 -2.27 7.91 12.17
N ARG A 148 -1.56 6.96 11.57
CA ARG A 148 -1.36 6.92 10.11
C ARG A 148 -1.57 5.51 9.58
N VAL A 149 -2.11 5.44 8.36
CA VAL A 149 -2.33 4.16 7.69
C VAL A 149 -1.95 4.23 6.21
N VAL A 150 -1.17 3.27 5.75
CA VAL A 150 -0.93 3.05 4.31
C VAL A 150 -1.97 2.05 3.85
N VAL A 151 -2.86 2.48 2.94
CA VAL A 151 -4.06 1.71 2.59
C VAL A 151 -4.03 1.09 1.19
N GLY A 152 -3.00 1.39 0.37
CA GLY A 152 -3.04 0.97 -1.04
C GLY A 152 -4.38 1.34 -1.69
N ASP A 153 -5.00 0.38 -2.34
CA ASP A 153 -6.19 0.56 -3.16
C ASP A 153 -7.50 0.11 -2.48
N VAL A 154 -7.58 0.18 -1.14
CA VAL A 154 -8.85 -0.07 -0.44
C VAL A 154 -9.69 1.20 -0.36
N LEU A 155 -9.09 2.31 0.05
CA LEU A 155 -9.78 3.57 0.31
C LEU A 155 -9.02 4.73 -0.33
N PHE A 156 -9.75 5.60 -1.02
CA PHE A 156 -9.23 6.83 -1.63
C PHE A 156 -10.03 8.04 -1.15
N GLN A 157 -9.49 9.23 -1.38
CA GLN A 157 -10.27 10.45 -1.18
C GLN A 157 -11.54 10.42 -2.06
N GLY A 158 -12.68 10.24 -1.42
CA GLY A 158 -14.00 10.22 -2.07
C GLY A 158 -14.28 8.98 -2.93
N SER A 159 -13.46 7.91 -2.85
CA SER A 159 -13.65 6.70 -3.65
C SER A 159 -13.10 5.46 -2.94
N ILE A 160 -13.19 4.31 -3.61
CA ILE A 160 -12.57 3.03 -3.22
C ILE A 160 -11.90 2.38 -4.43
N GLY A 161 -11.04 1.41 -4.20
CA GLY A 161 -10.46 0.58 -5.24
C GLY A 161 -11.53 -0.17 -6.03
N ARG A 162 -11.29 -0.35 -7.33
CA ARG A 162 -12.16 -1.14 -8.21
C ARG A 162 -12.19 -2.60 -7.77
N THR A 163 -13.28 -3.27 -8.10
CA THR A 163 -13.52 -4.67 -7.68
C THR A 163 -13.89 -5.58 -8.85
N ASP A 164 -13.68 -5.11 -10.09
CA ASP A 164 -14.07 -5.77 -11.34
C ASP A 164 -12.90 -6.48 -12.04
N LEU A 165 -11.68 -6.38 -11.49
CA LEU A 165 -10.51 -7.12 -11.98
C LEU A 165 -10.48 -8.55 -11.41
N PRO A 166 -9.73 -9.49 -12.03
CA PRO A 166 -9.60 -10.84 -11.51
C PRO A 166 -9.13 -10.88 -10.05
N GLY A 167 -9.89 -11.53 -9.19
CA GLY A 167 -9.67 -11.58 -7.74
C GLY A 167 -10.42 -10.50 -6.95
N GLY A 168 -10.97 -9.49 -7.62
CA GLY A 168 -11.82 -8.47 -6.99
C GLY A 168 -13.20 -8.99 -6.63
N ASP A 169 -13.78 -8.50 -5.53
CA ASP A 169 -15.12 -8.83 -5.06
C ASP A 169 -15.75 -7.64 -4.33
N HIS A 170 -16.83 -7.11 -4.92
CA HIS A 170 -17.48 -5.90 -4.40
C HIS A 170 -18.14 -6.10 -3.04
N GLU A 171 -18.78 -7.24 -2.82
CA GLU A 171 -19.43 -7.52 -1.55
C GLU A 171 -18.41 -7.64 -0.41
N THR A 172 -17.29 -8.30 -0.68
CA THR A 172 -16.16 -8.37 0.25
C THR A 172 -15.58 -6.98 0.51
N MET A 173 -15.39 -6.14 -0.52
CA MET A 173 -14.91 -4.76 -0.35
C MET A 173 -15.84 -3.98 0.58
N MET A 174 -17.15 -4.07 0.41
CA MET A 174 -18.10 -3.35 1.27
C MET A 174 -18.03 -3.80 2.74
N ARG A 175 -17.82 -5.11 3.00
CA ARG A 175 -17.57 -5.62 4.37
C ARG A 175 -16.21 -5.13 4.90
N THR A 176 -15.21 -5.11 4.07
CA THR A 176 -13.87 -4.63 4.41
C THR A 176 -13.89 -3.17 4.86
N LEU A 177 -14.67 -2.31 4.20
CA LEU A 177 -14.79 -0.89 4.58
C LEU A 177 -15.32 -0.67 6.00
N GLU A 178 -16.13 -1.59 6.55
CA GLU A 178 -16.61 -1.51 7.93
C GLU A 178 -15.46 -1.50 8.94
N ARG A 179 -14.32 -2.08 8.60
CA ARG A 179 -13.12 -2.12 9.46
C ARG A 179 -12.45 -0.76 9.66
N PHE A 180 -12.78 0.24 8.84
CA PHE A 180 -12.33 1.63 9.06
C PHE A 180 -13.17 2.37 10.11
N LEU A 181 -14.38 1.90 10.44
CA LEU A 181 -15.27 2.61 11.36
C LEU A 181 -14.70 2.82 12.77
N PRO A 182 -14.01 1.84 13.40
CA PRO A 182 -13.43 2.02 14.72
C PRO A 182 -12.17 2.89 14.74
N MET A 183 -11.57 3.21 13.57
CA MET A 183 -10.37 4.04 13.52
C MET A 183 -10.69 5.50 13.90
N ALA A 184 -9.74 6.18 14.54
CA ALA A 184 -9.86 7.58 14.93
C ALA A 184 -10.05 8.48 13.68
N ASP A 185 -10.89 9.49 13.79
CA ASP A 185 -11.24 10.36 12.66
C ASP A 185 -10.06 11.17 12.13
N ASP A 186 -9.08 11.47 12.97
CA ASP A 186 -7.85 12.18 12.61
C ASP A 186 -6.77 11.27 12.01
N THR A 187 -7.02 9.96 11.88
CA THR A 187 -6.10 9.03 11.22
C THR A 187 -5.86 9.47 9.78
N VAL A 188 -4.59 9.76 9.46
CA VAL A 188 -4.17 10.13 8.10
C VAL A 188 -4.09 8.88 7.24
N VAL A 189 -4.72 8.92 6.08
CA VAL A 189 -4.81 7.83 5.11
C VAL A 189 -3.88 8.12 3.93
N HIS A 190 -2.84 7.31 3.77
CA HIS A 190 -1.93 7.33 2.63
C HIS A 190 -2.45 6.37 1.57
N CYS A 191 -3.02 6.92 0.49
CA CYS A 191 -3.73 6.17 -0.55
C CYS A 191 -2.76 5.61 -1.61
N GLY A 192 -3.12 4.51 -2.26
CA GLY A 192 -2.37 3.97 -3.42
C GLY A 192 -2.48 4.84 -4.66
N HIS A 193 -3.53 5.67 -4.77
CA HIS A 193 -3.70 6.66 -5.84
C HIS A 193 -4.30 7.95 -5.30
N GLY A 194 -3.97 9.06 -5.97
CA GLY A 194 -4.48 10.39 -5.64
C GLY A 194 -3.90 10.95 -4.33
N PRO A 195 -4.56 11.96 -3.76
CA PRO A 195 -4.08 12.62 -2.54
C PRO A 195 -4.39 11.81 -1.28
N ASP A 196 -3.64 12.11 -0.23
CA ASP A 196 -3.96 11.66 1.13
C ASP A 196 -5.29 12.24 1.61
N THR A 197 -5.93 11.54 2.56
CA THR A 197 -7.16 11.95 3.21
C THR A 197 -7.14 11.61 4.70
N THR A 198 -8.28 11.70 5.38
CA THR A 198 -8.43 11.22 6.76
C THR A 198 -9.65 10.31 6.88
N ILE A 199 -9.62 9.42 7.86
CA ILE A 199 -10.77 8.54 8.15
C ILE A 199 -12.04 9.35 8.42
N GLY A 200 -11.94 10.49 9.10
CA GLY A 200 -13.09 11.36 9.40
C GLY A 200 -13.69 12.01 8.15
N GLU A 201 -12.87 12.44 7.19
CA GLU A 201 -13.36 12.96 5.91
C GLU A 201 -14.09 11.86 5.12
N GLU A 202 -13.52 10.67 5.06
CA GLU A 202 -14.11 9.57 4.31
C GLU A 202 -15.39 9.04 4.97
N LYS A 203 -15.47 8.98 6.30
CA LYS A 203 -16.72 8.67 7.02
C LYS A 203 -17.83 9.68 6.73
N ARG A 204 -17.48 10.94 6.45
CA ARG A 204 -18.47 12.00 6.17
C ARG A 204 -18.91 12.04 4.72
N TRP A 205 -17.96 11.91 3.78
CA TRP A 205 -18.18 12.32 2.40
C TRP A 205 -17.98 11.22 1.35
N ASN A 206 -17.24 10.13 1.70
CA ASN A 206 -17.01 9.04 0.76
C ASN A 206 -18.34 8.34 0.42
N PRO A 207 -18.74 8.22 -0.85
CA PRO A 207 -20.04 7.66 -1.22
C PRO A 207 -20.20 6.17 -0.86
N PHE A 208 -19.10 5.45 -0.58
CA PHE A 208 -19.10 4.06 -0.17
C PHE A 208 -19.03 3.91 1.35
N LEU A 209 -18.16 4.65 2.03
CA LEU A 209 -17.96 4.54 3.48
C LEU A 209 -19.00 5.32 4.30
N ALA A 210 -19.39 6.52 3.86
CA ALA A 210 -20.34 7.36 4.61
C ALA A 210 -21.72 6.71 4.85
N PRO A 211 -22.31 5.95 3.88
CA PRO A 211 -23.56 5.23 4.14
C PRO A 211 -23.41 4.13 5.21
N ILE A 212 -22.23 3.51 5.32
CA ILE A 212 -21.93 2.49 6.33
C ILE A 212 -21.78 3.16 7.69
N ALA A 213 -21.01 4.24 7.76
CA ALA A 213 -20.77 5.00 8.99
C ALA A 213 -22.06 5.60 9.62
N ARG A 214 -23.07 5.90 8.79
CA ARG A 214 -24.38 6.42 9.27
C ARG A 214 -25.33 5.36 9.82
N ARG A 215 -25.04 4.07 9.62
CA ARG A 215 -25.88 2.95 10.08
C ARG A 215 -25.45 2.40 11.44
N GLY A 216 -24.22 2.65 11.86
CA GLY A 216 -23.65 2.27 13.16
C GLY A 216 -23.71 3.42 14.14
#